data_df656322a2bb5325cfb2668876eb10be
#
_entry.id   df656322a2bb5325cfb2668876eb10be
#
_cell.length_a   1.000
_cell.length_b   1.000
_cell.length_c   1.000
_cell.angle_alpha   90.00
_cell.angle_beta   90.00
_cell.angle_gamma   90.00
#
_symmetry.space_group_name_H-M   'P 1'
#
loop_
_entity.id
_entity.type
_entity.pdbx_description
1 polymer ?
#
loop_
_entity_poly.entity_id
_entity_poly.type
_entity_poly.pdbx_seq_one_letter_code
_entity_poly.pdbx_strand_id
1 'polypeptide(L)'
;MGSVAVDSGVIIALFDSSDVHHGWSVEQIQQIVTARHAIVISALTVAEVLVRPAQAGAADVVRADLMSLRPRIVDVDADLAARAAELRASRTALRLPDAIIVATALLAQCDYLVTTDQRMAVATDGIPVRVSRA
;
A
#
# COMPACT_ATOMS: atom_id res chain seq x y z
N MET A 1 2.34 -14.00 14.37
CA MET A 1 2.95 -13.15 13.35
C MET A 1 1.86 -12.32 12.69
N GLY A 2 2.02 -11.03 12.65
CA GLY A 2 1.03 -10.12 12.08
C GLY A 2 1.27 -9.82 10.61
N SER A 3 0.43 -8.97 10.05
CA SER A 3 0.56 -8.47 8.69
C SER A 3 0.23 -6.97 8.62
N VAL A 4 0.87 -6.30 7.68
CA VAL A 4 0.74 -4.86 7.49
C VAL A 4 0.50 -4.58 6.01
N ALA A 5 -0.59 -3.86 5.73
CA ALA A 5 -0.88 -3.41 4.37
C ALA A 5 -0.06 -2.15 4.07
N VAL A 6 0.56 -2.12 2.90
CA VAL A 6 1.42 -1.02 2.47
C VAL A 6 0.89 -0.43 1.17
N ASP A 7 0.59 0.88 1.20
CA ASP A 7 0.11 1.62 0.03
C ASP A 7 1.24 1.91 -0.95
N SER A 8 0.88 2.15 -2.21
CA SER A 8 1.85 2.40 -3.30
C SER A 8 2.77 3.59 -3.04
N GLY A 9 2.27 4.67 -2.44
CA GLY A 9 3.09 5.85 -2.13
C GLY A 9 4.26 5.54 -1.20
N VAL A 10 4.10 4.59 -0.27
CA VAL A 10 5.16 4.16 0.63
C VAL A 10 6.25 3.40 -0.14
N ILE A 11 5.85 2.49 -1.02
CA ILE A 11 6.78 1.71 -1.84
C ILE A 11 7.55 2.62 -2.82
N ILE A 12 6.83 3.55 -3.47
CA ILE A 12 7.45 4.52 -4.39
C ILE A 12 8.50 5.35 -3.65
N ALA A 13 8.15 5.87 -2.47
CA ALA A 13 9.06 6.65 -1.65
C ALA A 13 10.25 5.83 -1.15
N LEU A 14 10.04 4.55 -0.86
CA LEU A 14 11.11 3.64 -0.44
C LEU A 14 12.21 3.54 -1.51
N PHE A 15 11.83 3.49 -2.79
CA PHE A 15 12.76 3.35 -3.91
C PHE A 15 13.21 4.68 -4.53
N ASP A 16 12.77 5.81 -3.99
CA ASP A 16 13.14 7.14 -4.47
C ASP A 16 13.67 7.99 -3.31
N SER A 17 15.00 8.11 -3.23
CA SER A 17 15.66 8.87 -2.16
C SER A 17 15.37 10.38 -2.21
N SER A 18 14.84 10.89 -3.31
CA SER A 18 14.44 12.30 -3.45
C SER A 18 13.02 12.58 -2.99
N ASP A 19 12.21 11.53 -2.73
CA ASP A 19 10.84 11.68 -2.25
C ASP A 19 10.82 12.20 -0.81
N VAL A 20 9.94 13.17 -0.53
CA VAL A 20 9.82 13.75 0.82
C VAL A 20 9.44 12.73 1.88
N HIS A 21 8.79 11.63 1.48
CA HIS A 21 8.38 10.56 2.39
C HIS A 21 9.41 9.42 2.48
N HIS A 22 10.57 9.55 1.81
CA HIS A 22 11.55 8.46 1.75
C HIS A 22 11.99 7.98 3.13
N GLY A 23 12.48 8.89 3.97
CA GLY A 23 12.99 8.54 5.30
C GLY A 23 11.94 7.85 6.17
N TRP A 24 10.73 8.40 6.18
CA TRP A 24 9.62 7.80 6.92
C TRP A 24 9.26 6.41 6.37
N SER A 25 9.24 6.25 5.05
CA SER A 25 8.91 4.97 4.42
C SER A 25 9.96 3.89 4.74
N VAL A 26 11.25 4.24 4.68
CA VAL A 26 12.34 3.34 5.09
C VAL A 26 12.13 2.88 6.54
N GLU A 27 11.84 3.81 7.43
CA GLU A 27 11.61 3.52 8.85
C GLU A 27 10.42 2.58 9.06
N GLN A 28 9.30 2.82 8.37
CA GLN A 28 8.12 1.95 8.45
C GLN A 28 8.41 0.52 7.97
N ILE A 29 9.08 0.39 6.84
CA ILE A 29 9.44 -0.94 6.32
C ILE A 29 10.40 -1.66 7.26
N GLN A 30 11.39 -0.96 7.82
CA GLN A 30 12.30 -1.54 8.81
C GLN A 30 11.56 -2.05 10.04
N GLN A 31 10.58 -1.28 10.55
CA GLN A 31 9.76 -1.70 11.69
C GLN A 31 8.97 -2.97 11.37
N ILE A 32 8.37 -3.06 10.20
CA ILE A 32 7.61 -4.23 9.76
C ILE A 32 8.52 -5.46 9.70
N VAL A 33 9.68 -5.32 9.07
CA VAL A 33 10.66 -6.41 8.92
C VAL A 33 11.21 -6.86 10.28
N THR A 34 11.56 -5.92 11.14
CA THR A 34 12.08 -6.20 12.48
C THR A 34 11.05 -6.94 13.34
N ALA A 35 9.78 -6.55 13.24
CA ALA A 35 8.69 -7.22 13.94
C ALA A 35 8.30 -8.58 13.32
N ARG A 36 8.90 -8.93 12.18
CA ARG A 36 8.59 -10.16 11.42
C ARG A 36 7.13 -10.22 10.95
N HIS A 37 6.52 -9.06 10.70
CA HIS A 37 5.20 -8.99 10.09
C HIS A 37 5.31 -9.22 8.58
N ALA A 38 4.27 -9.82 8.01
CA ALA A 38 4.15 -9.91 6.56
C ALA A 38 3.82 -8.54 5.98
N ILE A 39 4.48 -8.19 4.87
CA ILE A 39 4.10 -7.04 4.04
C ILE A 39 3.00 -7.51 3.10
N VAL A 40 1.85 -6.83 3.12
CA VAL A 40 0.72 -7.15 2.24
C VAL A 40 0.50 -5.97 1.29
N ILE A 41 0.44 -6.23 0.01
CA ILE A 41 0.13 -5.22 -1.01
C ILE A 41 -0.98 -5.73 -1.94
N SER A 42 -1.72 -4.79 -2.52
CA SER A 42 -2.67 -5.09 -3.59
C SER A 42 -1.94 -5.33 -4.91
N ALA A 43 -2.50 -6.19 -5.76
CA ALA A 43 -2.06 -6.29 -7.15
C ALA A 43 -2.12 -4.93 -7.87
N LEU A 44 -3.08 -4.06 -7.50
CA LEU A 44 -3.14 -2.67 -7.99
C LEU A 44 -1.87 -1.88 -7.61
N THR A 45 -1.34 -2.10 -6.42
CA THR A 45 -0.11 -1.45 -5.97
C THR A 45 1.07 -1.79 -6.88
N VAL A 46 1.17 -3.02 -7.33
CA VAL A 46 2.21 -3.43 -8.30
C VAL A 46 2.12 -2.57 -9.56
N ALA A 47 0.92 -2.38 -10.11
CA ALA A 47 0.71 -1.54 -11.29
C ALA A 47 1.10 -0.08 -11.01
N GLU A 48 0.65 0.48 -9.91
CA GLU A 48 0.93 1.88 -9.54
C GLU A 48 2.43 2.14 -9.35
N VAL A 49 3.14 1.21 -8.74
CA VAL A 49 4.60 1.30 -8.52
C VAL A 49 5.37 1.23 -9.83
N LEU A 50 4.88 0.47 -10.81
CA LEU A 50 5.61 0.18 -12.05
C LEU A 50 5.32 1.14 -13.20
N VAL A 51 4.33 2.03 -13.11
CA VAL A 51 3.98 2.94 -14.22
C VAL A 51 5.17 3.80 -14.64
N ARG A 52 5.76 4.54 -13.73
CA ARG A 52 6.92 5.43 -14.04
C ARG A 52 8.15 4.65 -14.48
N PRO A 53 8.56 3.58 -13.77
CA PRO A 53 9.66 2.74 -14.25
C PRO A 53 9.43 2.17 -15.64
N ALA A 54 8.21 1.75 -15.98
CA ALA A 54 7.88 1.25 -17.31
C ALA A 54 8.08 2.32 -18.38
N GLN A 55 7.70 3.56 -18.10
CA GLN A 55 7.93 4.70 -19.00
C GLN A 55 9.41 4.96 -19.23
N ALA A 56 10.26 4.67 -18.26
CA ALA A 56 11.72 4.84 -18.33
C ALA A 56 12.46 3.58 -18.80
N GLY A 57 11.76 2.50 -19.16
CA GLY A 57 12.37 1.25 -19.57
C GLY A 57 13.00 0.45 -18.43
N ALA A 58 12.64 0.72 -17.18
CA ALA A 58 13.24 0.14 -15.97
C ALA A 58 12.25 -0.70 -15.14
N ALA A 59 11.12 -1.12 -15.71
CA ALA A 59 10.09 -1.86 -14.97
C ALA A 59 10.62 -3.17 -14.37
N ASP A 60 11.44 -3.92 -15.10
CA ASP A 60 11.97 -5.20 -14.63
C ASP A 60 12.86 -5.04 -13.39
N VAL A 61 13.68 -3.97 -13.36
CA VAL A 61 14.56 -3.69 -12.22
C VAL A 61 13.75 -3.35 -10.99
N VAL A 62 12.78 -2.45 -11.12
CA VAL A 62 11.94 -2.03 -9.98
C VAL A 62 11.04 -3.16 -9.51
N ARG A 63 10.54 -3.98 -10.44
CA ARG A 63 9.77 -5.17 -10.07
C ARG A 63 10.60 -6.14 -9.24
N ALA A 64 11.85 -6.37 -9.61
CA ALA A 64 12.76 -7.21 -8.84
C ALA A 64 13.01 -6.66 -7.44
N ASP A 65 13.19 -5.34 -7.32
CA ASP A 65 13.34 -4.65 -6.02
C ASP A 65 12.09 -4.81 -5.16
N LEU A 66 10.91 -4.64 -5.77
CA LEU A 66 9.64 -4.83 -5.07
C LEU A 66 9.52 -6.28 -4.56
N MET A 67 9.82 -7.26 -5.39
CA MET A 67 9.74 -8.68 -5.02
C MET A 67 10.78 -9.06 -3.96
N SER A 68 11.89 -8.33 -3.84
CA SER A 68 12.89 -8.56 -2.79
C SER A 68 12.37 -8.28 -1.39
N LEU A 69 11.31 -7.47 -1.26
CA LEU A 69 10.60 -7.27 0.00
C LEU A 69 9.77 -8.48 0.41
N ARG A 70 9.61 -9.46 -0.47
CA ARG A 70 8.79 -10.66 -0.28
C ARG A 70 7.35 -10.33 0.11
N PRO A 71 6.66 -9.43 -0.64
CA PRO A 71 5.31 -9.06 -0.30
C PRO A 71 4.34 -10.21 -0.57
N ARG A 72 3.32 -10.31 0.28
CA ARG A 72 2.12 -11.07 -0.04
C ARG A 72 1.26 -10.18 -0.93
N ILE A 73 1.04 -10.61 -2.17
CA ILE A 73 0.25 -9.86 -3.14
C ILE A 73 -1.17 -10.41 -3.14
N VAL A 74 -2.14 -9.52 -2.92
CA VAL A 74 -3.57 -9.86 -2.90
C VAL A 74 -4.18 -9.44 -4.24
N ASP A 75 -4.80 -10.38 -4.93
CA ASP A 75 -5.48 -10.12 -6.19
C ASP A 75 -6.72 -9.25 -5.98
N VAL A 76 -7.03 -8.41 -6.95
CA VAL A 76 -8.26 -7.65 -6.98
C VAL A 76 -9.31 -8.49 -7.70
N ASP A 77 -9.94 -9.39 -6.95
CA ASP A 77 -11.03 -10.22 -7.48
C ASP A 77 -12.38 -9.50 -7.36
N ALA A 78 -13.44 -10.18 -7.78
CA ALA A 78 -14.77 -9.58 -7.80
C ALA A 78 -15.29 -9.24 -6.38
N ASP A 79 -15.00 -10.09 -5.39
CA ASP A 79 -15.45 -9.88 -4.01
C ASP A 79 -14.74 -8.68 -3.39
N LEU A 80 -13.43 -8.56 -3.58
CA LEU A 80 -12.65 -7.42 -3.12
C LEU A 80 -13.11 -6.14 -3.82
N ALA A 81 -13.33 -6.19 -5.13
CA ALA A 81 -13.82 -5.04 -5.90
C ALA A 81 -15.20 -4.58 -5.40
N ALA A 82 -16.10 -5.51 -5.10
CA ALA A 82 -17.42 -5.17 -4.54
C ALA A 82 -17.30 -4.49 -3.16
N ARG A 83 -16.41 -4.99 -2.31
CA ARG A 83 -16.14 -4.36 -1.00
C ARG A 83 -15.57 -2.95 -1.17
N ALA A 84 -14.65 -2.76 -2.11
CA ALA A 84 -14.11 -1.43 -2.42
C ALA A 84 -15.20 -0.47 -2.89
N ALA A 85 -16.15 -0.94 -3.71
CA ALA A 85 -17.27 -0.14 -4.16
C ALA A 85 -18.15 0.34 -2.99
N GLU A 86 -18.44 -0.53 -2.02
CA GLU A 86 -19.18 -0.18 -0.81
C GLU A 86 -18.45 0.89 0.00
N LEU A 87 -17.14 0.74 0.20
CA LEU A 87 -16.32 1.70 0.91
C LEU A 87 -16.32 3.06 0.21
N ARG A 88 -16.16 3.07 -1.11
CA ARG A 88 -16.18 4.30 -1.91
C ARG A 88 -17.55 4.99 -1.84
N ALA A 89 -18.62 4.22 -1.89
CA ALA A 89 -19.99 4.76 -1.85
C ALA A 89 -20.31 5.46 -0.53
N SER A 90 -19.77 4.93 0.59
CA SER A 90 -20.03 5.47 1.92
C SER A 90 -19.00 6.51 2.38
N ARG A 91 -17.88 6.64 1.69
CA ARG A 91 -16.76 7.51 2.06
C ARG A 91 -16.32 8.36 0.88
N THR A 92 -16.90 9.56 0.76
CA THR A 92 -16.66 10.44 -0.39
C THR A 92 -15.22 10.92 -0.52
N ALA A 93 -14.45 10.94 0.57
CA ALA A 93 -13.03 11.30 0.56
C ALA A 93 -12.14 10.21 -0.07
N LEU A 94 -12.60 8.96 -0.11
CA LEU A 94 -11.86 7.87 -0.74
C LEU A 94 -12.12 7.85 -2.25
N ARG A 95 -11.04 7.87 -3.03
CA ARG A 95 -11.11 7.52 -4.44
C ARG A 95 -11.16 5.99 -4.57
N LEU A 96 -11.60 5.49 -5.73
CA LEU A 96 -11.71 4.04 -5.92
C LEU A 96 -10.38 3.28 -5.72
N PRO A 97 -9.22 3.75 -6.24
CA PRO A 97 -7.96 3.08 -5.94
C PRO A 97 -7.66 2.99 -4.43
N ASP A 98 -7.94 4.05 -3.69
CA ASP A 98 -7.74 4.07 -2.22
C ASP A 98 -8.66 3.06 -1.54
N ALA A 99 -9.92 2.98 -1.98
CA ALA A 99 -10.88 2.01 -1.46
C ALA A 99 -10.44 0.56 -1.71
N ILE A 100 -9.78 0.30 -2.84
CA ILE A 100 -9.21 -1.02 -3.14
C ILE A 100 -8.10 -1.38 -2.13
N ILE A 101 -7.26 -0.42 -1.78
CA ILE A 101 -6.20 -0.63 -0.78
C ILE A 101 -6.80 -0.93 0.60
N VAL A 102 -7.80 -0.14 1.02
CA VAL A 102 -8.48 -0.36 2.30
C VAL A 102 -9.17 -1.73 2.31
N ALA A 103 -9.88 -2.10 1.24
CA ALA A 103 -10.51 -3.40 1.11
C ALA A 103 -9.50 -4.54 1.19
N THR A 104 -8.34 -4.37 0.57
CA THR A 104 -7.23 -5.33 0.65
C THR A 104 -6.80 -5.54 2.10
N ALA A 105 -6.58 -4.46 2.84
CA ALA A 105 -6.18 -4.51 4.24
C ALA A 105 -7.22 -5.20 5.11
N LEU A 106 -8.50 -4.91 4.89
CA LEU A 106 -9.61 -5.51 5.65
C LEU A 106 -9.75 -7.00 5.36
N LEU A 107 -9.78 -7.39 4.09
CA LEU A 107 -9.99 -8.79 3.70
C LEU A 107 -8.77 -9.67 4.02
N ALA A 108 -7.58 -9.12 3.96
CA ALA A 108 -6.36 -9.81 4.39
C ALA A 108 -6.17 -9.80 5.91
N GLN A 109 -7.06 -9.15 6.66
CA GLN A 109 -7.02 -9.05 8.12
C GLN A 109 -5.70 -8.48 8.62
N CYS A 110 -5.21 -7.41 7.97
CA CYS A 110 -3.99 -6.74 8.39
C CYS A 110 -4.18 -6.01 9.73
N ASP A 111 -3.11 -5.92 10.50
CA ASP A 111 -3.12 -5.24 11.79
C ASP A 111 -3.20 -3.73 11.63
N TYR A 112 -2.57 -3.19 10.60
CA TYR A 112 -2.67 -1.77 10.24
C TYR A 112 -2.29 -1.54 8.78
N LEU A 113 -2.54 -0.33 8.31
CA LEU A 113 -2.24 0.15 6.97
C LEU A 113 -1.22 1.29 7.05
N VAL A 114 -0.21 1.27 6.20
CA VAL A 114 0.80 2.33 6.08
C VAL A 114 0.59 3.06 4.76
N THR A 115 0.45 4.38 4.81
CA THR A 115 0.21 5.22 3.63
C THR A 115 0.88 6.57 3.75
N THR A 116 1.16 7.21 2.61
CA THR A 116 1.59 8.61 2.55
C THR A 116 0.43 9.56 2.29
N ASP A 117 -0.77 9.06 2.08
CA ASP A 117 -1.97 9.85 1.80
C ASP A 117 -2.77 10.11 3.07
N GLN A 118 -2.76 11.35 3.54
CA GLN A 118 -3.45 11.75 4.77
C GLN A 118 -4.97 11.58 4.70
N ARG A 119 -5.55 11.60 3.49
CA ARG A 119 -6.99 11.39 3.32
C ARG A 119 -7.43 9.99 3.73
N MET A 120 -6.56 9.01 3.63
CA MET A 120 -6.87 7.63 4.00
C MET A 120 -7.01 7.44 5.50
N ALA A 121 -6.40 8.30 6.31
CA ALA A 121 -6.42 8.18 7.78
C ALA A 121 -7.83 8.33 8.35
N VAL A 122 -8.69 9.13 7.71
CA VAL A 122 -10.05 9.45 8.20
C VAL A 122 -11.13 8.63 7.50
N ALA A 123 -10.75 7.81 6.51
CA ALA A 123 -11.69 7.15 5.61
C ALA A 123 -11.69 5.63 5.76
N THR A 124 -11.00 5.09 6.75
CA THR A 124 -10.88 3.64 6.97
C THR A 124 -12.05 3.08 7.78
N ASP A 125 -12.35 1.82 7.56
CA ASP A 125 -13.46 1.13 8.19
C ASP A 125 -12.96 0.29 9.37
N GLY A 126 -12.41 0.98 10.38
CA GLY A 126 -11.95 0.37 11.62
C GLY A 126 -10.54 -0.21 11.61
N ILE A 127 -9.81 -0.11 10.50
CA ILE A 127 -8.40 -0.51 10.47
C ILE A 127 -7.51 0.66 10.92
N PRO A 128 -6.53 0.45 11.83
CA PRO A 128 -5.57 1.49 12.19
C PRO A 128 -4.72 1.90 10.98
N VAL A 129 -4.45 3.19 10.84
CA VAL A 129 -3.66 3.73 9.73
C VAL A 129 -2.50 4.55 10.28
N ARG A 130 -1.30 4.29 9.76
CA ARG A 130 -0.10 5.11 9.99
C ARG A 130 0.17 5.93 8.75
N VAL A 131 0.23 7.24 8.92
CA VAL A 131 0.34 8.20 7.83
C VAL A 131 1.59 9.05 8.00
N SER A 132 2.34 9.23 6.90
CA SER A 132 3.45 10.17 6.87
C SER A 132 2.95 11.62 6.98
N ARG A 133 3.64 12.41 7.79
CA ARG A 133 3.39 13.85 7.94
C ARG A 133 4.44 14.72 7.25
N ALA A 134 5.24 14.10 6.42
CA ALA A 134 6.26 14.82 5.67
C ALA A 134 5.65 15.80 4.65
#